data_2add4f0123693beb6582d5cbba9524de
#
_entry.id   2add4f0123693beb6582d5cbba9524de
#
_cell.length_a   1.000
_cell.length_b   1.000
_cell.length_c   1.000
_cell.angle_alpha   90.00
_cell.angle_beta   90.00
_cell.angle_gamma   90.00
#
_symmetry.space_group_name_H-M   'P 1'
#
loop_
_entity.id
_entity.type
_entity.pdbx_description
1 polymer ?
#
loop_
_entity_poly.entity_id
_entity_poly.type
_entity_poly.pdbx_seq_one_letter_code
_entity_poly.pdbx_strand_id
1 'polypeptide(L)' 'MGMVQAIRIAMVKRGNISEAELARRVGVTPQNFNHKMKRDNFTETDLREIAEALGLRLEIAFVDPETGEKV' A
#
# COMPACT_ATOMS: atom_id res chain seq x y z
N MET A 1 5.41 -10.74 -3.40
CA MET A 1 4.00 -10.38 -3.51
C MET A 1 3.86 -8.97 -4.07
N GLY A 2 3.06 -8.79 -5.12
CA GLY A 2 2.99 -7.52 -5.83
C GLY A 2 2.02 -6.53 -5.22
N MET A 3 2.48 -5.71 -4.30
CA MET A 3 1.63 -4.66 -3.69
C MET A 3 1.83 -3.29 -4.33
N VAL A 4 2.89 -3.12 -5.13
CA VAL A 4 3.20 -1.82 -5.73
C VAL A 4 2.06 -1.31 -6.60
N GLN A 5 1.49 -2.19 -7.42
CA GLN A 5 0.37 -1.83 -8.28
C GLN A 5 -0.83 -1.34 -7.46
N ALA A 6 -1.19 -2.08 -6.41
CA ALA A 6 -2.30 -1.70 -5.54
C ALA A 6 -2.05 -0.35 -4.85
N ILE A 7 -0.81 -0.12 -4.41
CA ILE A 7 -0.43 1.14 -3.78
C ILE A 7 -0.56 2.30 -4.78
N ARG A 8 -0.07 2.12 -6.00
CA ARG A 8 -0.17 3.16 -7.04
C ARG A 8 -1.62 3.50 -7.38
N ILE A 9 -2.47 2.48 -7.48
CA ILE A 9 -3.90 2.68 -7.74
C ILE A 9 -4.54 3.47 -6.59
N ALA A 10 -4.21 3.11 -5.36
CA ALA A 10 -4.73 3.82 -4.18
C ALA A 10 -4.29 5.28 -4.16
N MET A 11 -3.04 5.55 -4.51
CA MET A 11 -2.51 6.92 -4.58
C MET A 11 -3.27 7.76 -5.60
N VAL A 12 -3.54 7.20 -6.78
CA VAL A 12 -4.28 7.90 -7.82
C VAL A 12 -5.71 8.19 -7.35
N LYS A 13 -6.37 7.22 -6.76
CA LYS A 13 -7.76 7.36 -6.30
C LYS A 13 -7.91 8.37 -5.17
N ARG A 14 -6.85 8.62 -4.41
CA ARG A 14 -6.87 9.55 -3.28
C ARG A 14 -6.32 10.93 -3.63
N GLY A 15 -6.44 11.35 -4.88
CA GLY A 15 -6.03 12.67 -5.30
C GLY A 15 -4.70 12.70 -6.02
N ASN A 16 -4.29 11.58 -6.60
CA ASN A 16 -3.06 11.48 -7.36
C ASN A 16 -1.84 11.90 -6.52
N ILE A 17 -1.76 11.36 -5.32
CA ILE A 17 -0.71 11.67 -4.36
C ILE A 17 0.63 11.13 -4.88
N SER A 18 1.69 11.94 -4.78
CA SER A 18 3.03 11.52 -5.19
C SER A 18 3.67 10.59 -4.15
N GLU A 19 4.69 9.84 -4.57
CA GLU A 19 5.44 8.99 -3.65
C GLU A 19 6.09 9.80 -2.54
N ALA A 20 6.62 10.99 -2.86
CA ALA A 20 7.23 11.86 -1.87
C ALA A 20 6.21 12.32 -0.82
N GLU A 21 5.01 12.67 -1.24
CA GLU A 21 3.95 13.07 -0.33
C GLU A 21 3.51 11.90 0.55
N LEU A 22 3.34 10.72 -0.03
CA LEU A 22 2.95 9.54 0.73
C LEU A 22 4.03 9.16 1.75
N ALA A 23 5.29 9.20 1.34
CA ALA A 23 6.42 8.95 2.24
C ALA A 23 6.38 9.89 3.44
N ARG A 24 6.13 11.16 3.20
CA ARG A 24 6.04 12.17 4.25
C ARG A 24 4.90 11.85 5.22
N ARG A 25 3.75 11.45 4.71
CA ARG A 25 2.59 11.12 5.55
C ARG A 25 2.83 9.87 6.40
N VAL A 26 3.54 8.90 5.83
CA VAL A 26 3.90 7.66 6.54
C VAL A 26 5.01 7.90 7.56
N GLY A 27 5.81 8.94 7.37
CA GLY A 27 6.90 9.27 8.28
C GLY A 27 8.23 8.65 7.90
N VAL A 28 8.43 8.34 6.62
CA VAL A 28 9.70 7.84 6.09
C VAL A 28 10.25 8.80 5.05
N THR A 29 11.52 8.68 4.72
CA THR A 29 12.10 9.52 3.67
C THR A 29 11.59 9.05 2.29
N PRO A 30 11.48 9.98 1.32
CA PRO A 30 11.10 9.58 -0.03
C PRO A 30 12.05 8.55 -0.63
N GLN A 31 13.33 8.62 -0.30
CA GLN A 31 14.32 7.67 -0.76
C GLN A 31 14.06 6.26 -0.23
N ASN A 32 13.77 6.15 1.06
CA ASN A 32 13.45 4.85 1.67
C ASN A 32 12.16 4.29 1.09
N PHE A 33 11.15 5.13 0.92
CA PHE A 33 9.89 4.70 0.33
C PHE A 33 10.10 4.20 -1.10
N ASN A 34 10.90 4.92 -1.89
CA ASN A 34 11.22 4.54 -3.26
C ASN A 34 11.90 3.17 -3.32
N HIS A 35 12.82 2.90 -2.37
CA HIS A 35 13.49 1.61 -2.27
C HIS A 35 12.48 0.48 -2.04
N LYS A 36 11.53 0.68 -1.14
CA LYS A 36 10.48 -0.30 -0.87
C LYS A 36 9.61 -0.54 -2.09
N MET A 37 9.28 0.51 -2.82
CA MET A 37 8.50 0.40 -4.06
C MET A 37 9.25 -0.43 -5.10
N LYS A 38 10.55 -0.18 -5.26
CA LYS A 38 11.36 -0.92 -6.24
C LYS A 38 11.50 -2.38 -5.89
N ARG A 39 11.64 -2.71 -4.61
CA ARG A 39 11.79 -4.09 -4.14
C ARG A 39 10.46 -4.81 -4.01
N ASP A 40 9.37 -4.05 -3.96
CA ASP A 40 8.04 -4.58 -3.68
C ASP A 40 8.04 -5.42 -2.40
N ASN A 41 8.67 -4.88 -1.36
CA ASN A 41 8.99 -5.58 -0.12
C ASN A 41 8.29 -4.89 1.06
N PHE A 42 6.95 -4.89 1.03
CA PHE A 42 6.15 -4.26 2.07
C PHE A 42 5.68 -5.29 3.09
N THR A 43 5.88 -4.97 4.37
CA THR A 43 5.33 -5.79 5.46
C THR A 43 3.86 -5.40 5.66
N GLU A 44 3.14 -6.21 6.45
CA GLU A 44 1.77 -5.86 6.82
C GLU A 44 1.73 -4.51 7.54
N THR A 45 2.69 -4.27 8.44
CA THR A 45 2.78 -2.99 9.16
C THR A 45 2.94 -1.83 8.19
N ASP A 46 3.82 -1.97 7.20
CA ASP A 46 4.01 -0.94 6.17
C ASP A 46 2.70 -0.66 5.43
N LEU A 47 1.98 -1.71 5.06
CA LEU A 47 0.72 -1.57 4.32
C LEU A 47 -0.36 -0.91 5.17
N ARG A 48 -0.42 -1.20 6.47
CA ARG A 48 -1.35 -0.54 7.38
C ARG A 48 -1.07 0.95 7.49
N GLU A 49 0.20 1.31 7.60
CA GLU A 49 0.62 2.71 7.67
C GLU A 49 0.27 3.47 6.39
N ILE A 50 0.48 2.84 5.24
CA ILE A 50 0.11 3.41 3.94
C ILE A 50 -1.39 3.61 3.85
N ALA A 51 -2.17 2.62 4.26
CA ALA A 51 -3.63 2.70 4.23
C ALA A 51 -4.12 3.86 5.10
N GLU A 52 -3.59 3.98 6.33
CA GLU A 52 -3.94 5.08 7.23
C GLU A 52 -3.62 6.44 6.60
N ALA A 53 -2.43 6.56 6.02
CA ALA A 53 -1.99 7.80 5.40
C ALA A 53 -2.88 8.22 4.25
N LEU A 54 -3.51 7.26 3.58
CA LEU A 54 -4.42 7.50 2.46
C LEU A 54 -5.89 7.56 2.87
N GLY A 55 -6.18 7.38 4.15
CA GLY A 55 -7.56 7.34 4.64
C GLY A 55 -8.31 6.11 4.18
N LEU A 56 -7.60 5.00 3.98
CA LEU A 56 -8.16 3.74 3.53
C LEU A 56 -8.04 2.68 4.63
N ARG A 57 -8.81 1.62 4.50
CA ARG A 57 -8.72 0.46 5.38
C ARG A 57 -8.03 -0.67 4.63
N LEU A 58 -7.01 -1.25 5.26
CA LEU A 58 -6.34 -2.43 4.71
C LEU A 58 -7.17 -3.68 4.99
N GLU A 59 -7.35 -4.50 3.97
CA GLU A 59 -8.00 -5.80 4.13
C GLU A 59 -7.08 -6.87 3.58
N ILE A 60 -6.78 -7.86 4.42
CA ILE A 60 -5.99 -9.02 4.04
C ILE A 60 -6.82 -10.25 4.39
N ALA A 61 -7.00 -11.16 3.43
CA ALA A 61 -7.83 -12.32 3.64
C ALA A 61 -7.36 -13.49 2.78
N PHE A 62 -7.61 -14.70 3.29
CA PHE A 62 -7.51 -15.88 2.45
C PHE A 62 -8.87 -16.07 1.78
N VAL A 63 -8.85 -16.34 0.49
CA VAL A 63 -10.06 -16.44 -0.31
C VAL A 63 -10.13 -17.82 -0.94
N ASP A 64 -11.29 -18.48 -0.82
CA ASP A 64 -11.55 -19.73 -1.50
C ASP A 64 -11.65 -19.46 -3.00
N PRO A 65 -10.80 -20.07 -3.84
CA PRO A 65 -10.80 -19.77 -5.28
C PRO A 65 -12.05 -20.26 -6.00
N GLU A 66 -12.76 -21.21 -5.45
CA GLU A 66 -13.97 -21.76 -6.09
C GLU A 66 -15.20 -20.92 -5.80
N THR A 67 -15.33 -20.44 -4.58
CA THR A 67 -16.54 -19.70 -4.16
C THR A 67 -16.32 -18.21 -4.08
N GLY A 68 -15.08 -17.75 -3.97
CA GLY A 68 -14.77 -16.37 -3.73
C GLY A 68 -14.99 -15.92 -2.29
N GLU A 69 -15.33 -16.83 -1.40
CA GLU A 69 -15.58 -16.51 0.00
C GLU A 69 -14.28 -16.32 0.78
N LYS A 70 -14.29 -15.37 1.68
CA LYS A 70 -13.18 -15.14 2.62
C LYS A 70 -13.22 -16.19 3.72
N VAL A 71 -12.07 -16.75 3.99
CA VAL A 71 -11.94 -17.76 5.03
C VAL A 71 -11.67 -17.10 6.38
#